data_4988a01b0279239df11e3d9ec9da90c2
#
_entry.id   4988a01b0279239df11e3d9ec9da90c2
#
_cell.length_a   1.000
_cell.length_b   1.000
_cell.length_c   1.000
_cell.angle_alpha   90.00
_cell.angle_beta   90.00
_cell.angle_gamma   90.00
#
_symmetry.space_group_name_H-M   'P 1'
#
loop_
_entity.id
_entity.type
_entity.pdbx_description
1 polymer ?
#
loop_
_entity_poly.entity_id
_entity_poly.type
_entity_poly.pdbx_seq_one_letter_code
_entity_poly.pdbx_strand_id
1 'polypeptide(L)'
;MQTVTRLDPLRSAVAALRADGPLALVPTMGALHEGHLTLVREARQHAAHVAVSIFVNPRQFGANEDLDAYPRQLAGDQALLEAEGVSLLWAPEAAEMYPAGYATNVSVSGVSDGLCGAARPGHFDGVATVVCKLFNQVQPDLALFGEKDWQQLAVIRRMARDLDLVRPHVDAILGVPIVREADGLAMSSRNAYLSPAQRAAAASLPRAMQAAIAAMLDGQPATDCIARLTGEIISGGFSSVDYAELRDPDSLVPVTDPASQPARLFVAARIGTTRLIDNMPVSAG
;
A
#
# COMPACT_ATOMS: atom_id res chain seq x y z
N MET A 1 12.52 -20.28 -7.94
CA MET A 1 12.25 -18.85 -8.34
C MET A 1 13.44 -18.32 -9.13
N GLN A 2 13.20 -17.62 -10.26
CA GLN A 2 14.25 -16.89 -10.98
C GLN A 2 14.36 -15.47 -10.42
N THR A 3 15.57 -15.01 -10.10
CA THR A 3 15.82 -13.63 -9.67
C THR A 3 16.52 -12.86 -10.78
N VAL A 4 16.01 -11.68 -11.14
CA VAL A 4 16.57 -10.82 -12.19
C VAL A 4 16.70 -9.38 -11.66
N THR A 5 17.75 -8.68 -12.11
CA THR A 5 18.10 -7.32 -11.67
C THR A 5 18.26 -6.35 -12.85
N ARG A 6 18.15 -6.86 -14.08
CA ARG A 6 18.29 -6.09 -15.32
C ARG A 6 17.07 -6.26 -16.21
N LEU A 7 16.73 -5.22 -16.96
CA LEU A 7 15.49 -5.14 -17.74
C LEU A 7 15.41 -6.20 -18.86
N ASP A 8 16.49 -6.44 -19.60
CA ASP A 8 16.45 -7.40 -20.72
C ASP A 8 16.28 -8.85 -20.22
N PRO A 9 16.98 -9.34 -19.18
CA PRO A 9 16.67 -10.60 -18.53
C PRO A 9 15.25 -10.69 -17.99
N LEU A 10 14.71 -9.58 -17.42
CA LEU A 10 13.32 -9.52 -16.95
C LEU A 10 12.35 -9.80 -18.11
N ARG A 11 12.49 -9.09 -19.21
CA ARG A 11 11.60 -9.24 -20.40
C ARG A 11 11.65 -10.65 -20.97
N SER A 12 12.84 -11.26 -21.02
CA SER A 12 13.00 -12.64 -21.48
C SER A 12 12.30 -13.63 -20.55
N ALA A 13 12.47 -13.47 -19.22
CA ALA A 13 11.80 -14.31 -18.23
C ALA A 13 10.26 -14.16 -18.28
N VAL A 14 9.78 -12.92 -18.37
CA VAL A 14 8.34 -12.62 -18.51
C VAL A 14 7.76 -13.26 -19.76
N ALA A 15 8.46 -13.14 -20.92
CA ALA A 15 8.00 -13.74 -22.17
C ALA A 15 7.87 -15.27 -22.05
N ALA A 16 8.83 -15.94 -21.40
CA ALA A 16 8.79 -17.37 -21.17
C ALA A 16 7.62 -17.79 -20.25
N LEU A 17 7.42 -17.10 -19.12
CA LEU A 17 6.31 -17.41 -18.20
C LEU A 17 4.96 -17.21 -18.86
N ARG A 18 4.79 -16.13 -19.62
CA ARG A 18 3.53 -15.83 -20.29
C ARG A 18 3.17 -16.77 -21.45
N ALA A 19 4.14 -17.48 -22.00
CA ALA A 19 3.87 -18.54 -22.97
C ALA A 19 3.21 -19.76 -22.32
N ASP A 20 3.37 -19.91 -20.98
CA ASP A 20 2.83 -21.03 -20.20
C ASP A 20 1.53 -20.68 -19.45
N GLY A 21 1.22 -19.39 -19.27
CA GLY A 21 -0.03 -18.99 -18.63
C GLY A 21 -0.06 -17.51 -18.16
N PRO A 22 -1.17 -17.10 -17.51
CA PRO A 22 -1.31 -15.76 -16.97
C PRO A 22 -0.25 -15.44 -15.90
N LEU A 23 0.23 -14.19 -15.90
CA LEU A 23 1.22 -13.67 -14.98
C LEU A 23 0.62 -12.60 -14.08
N ALA A 24 0.67 -12.81 -12.75
CA ALA A 24 0.36 -11.80 -11.75
C ALA A 24 1.62 -11.04 -11.32
N LEU A 25 1.44 -9.78 -10.92
CA LEU A 25 2.49 -8.96 -10.31
C LEU A 25 2.09 -8.52 -8.90
N VAL A 26 3.00 -8.70 -7.95
CA VAL A 26 2.90 -8.16 -6.58
C VAL A 26 4.05 -7.17 -6.36
N PRO A 27 3.82 -5.86 -6.50
CA PRO A 27 4.85 -4.85 -6.21
C PRO A 27 5.08 -4.69 -4.71
N THR A 28 6.35 -4.73 -4.28
CA THR A 28 6.77 -4.50 -2.89
C THR A 28 8.03 -3.66 -2.80
N MET A 29 8.33 -3.18 -1.61
CA MET A 29 9.62 -2.55 -1.29
C MET A 29 10.57 -3.46 -0.51
N GLY A 30 10.22 -4.74 -0.34
CA GLY A 30 10.96 -5.67 0.53
C GLY A 30 10.56 -5.57 2.00
N ALA A 31 11.36 -6.15 2.89
CA ALA A 31 11.03 -6.35 4.31
C ALA A 31 9.67 -7.06 4.45
N LEU A 32 9.57 -8.21 3.78
CA LEU A 32 8.32 -8.94 3.62
C LEU A 32 7.80 -9.46 4.96
N HIS A 33 6.50 -9.40 5.10
CA HIS A 33 5.76 -9.93 6.25
C HIS A 33 4.49 -10.65 5.75
N GLU A 34 3.75 -11.27 6.66
CA GLU A 34 2.55 -12.06 6.33
C GLU A 34 1.56 -11.32 5.41
N GLY A 35 1.39 -10.00 5.57
CA GLY A 35 0.57 -9.20 4.68
C GLY A 35 1.02 -9.27 3.21
N HIS A 36 2.34 -9.27 2.95
CA HIS A 36 2.86 -9.43 1.58
C HIS A 36 2.71 -10.87 1.07
N LEU A 37 2.91 -11.87 1.95
CA LEU A 37 2.75 -13.28 1.59
C LEU A 37 1.29 -13.61 1.26
N THR A 38 0.34 -12.96 1.94
CA THR A 38 -1.09 -13.05 1.61
C THR A 38 -1.37 -12.54 0.19
N LEU A 39 -0.73 -11.43 -0.24
CA LEU A 39 -0.83 -10.96 -1.64
C LEU A 39 -0.33 -12.01 -2.64
N VAL A 40 0.79 -12.66 -2.33
CA VAL A 40 1.37 -13.71 -3.19
C VAL A 40 0.43 -14.92 -3.28
N ARG A 41 -0.12 -15.37 -2.14
CA ARG A 41 -1.05 -16.51 -2.12
C ARG A 41 -2.34 -16.20 -2.88
N GLU A 42 -2.86 -14.98 -2.74
CA GLU A 42 -4.01 -14.51 -3.51
C GLU A 42 -3.69 -14.45 -5.00
N ALA A 43 -2.53 -13.92 -5.39
CA ALA A 43 -2.09 -13.88 -6.78
C ALA A 43 -2.05 -15.27 -7.43
N ARG A 44 -1.62 -16.29 -6.67
CA ARG A 44 -1.59 -17.69 -7.13
C ARG A 44 -2.95 -18.32 -7.36
N GLN A 45 -4.02 -17.75 -6.81
CA GLN A 45 -5.38 -18.21 -7.09
C GLN A 45 -5.89 -17.70 -8.44
N HIS A 46 -5.30 -16.61 -8.97
CA HIS A 46 -5.75 -15.93 -10.18
C HIS A 46 -4.81 -16.10 -11.37
N ALA A 47 -3.57 -16.56 -11.18
CA ALA A 47 -2.58 -16.68 -12.24
C ALA A 47 -1.74 -17.95 -12.12
N ALA A 48 -1.27 -18.47 -13.25
CA ALA A 48 -0.35 -19.60 -13.31
C ALA A 48 1.03 -19.25 -12.74
N HIS A 49 1.45 -17.99 -12.94
CA HIS A 49 2.74 -17.48 -12.51
C HIS A 49 2.60 -16.21 -11.70
N VAL A 50 3.45 -16.07 -10.67
CA VAL A 50 3.55 -14.85 -9.88
C VAL A 50 4.96 -14.26 -10.01
N ALA A 51 5.01 -13.00 -10.41
CA ALA A 51 6.18 -12.15 -10.29
C ALA A 51 6.02 -11.24 -9.07
N VAL A 52 7.09 -11.10 -8.29
CA VAL A 52 7.17 -10.11 -7.21
C VAL A 52 8.25 -9.11 -7.55
N SER A 53 8.01 -7.82 -7.33
CA SER A 53 9.10 -6.84 -7.36
C SER A 53 9.52 -6.46 -5.95
N ILE A 54 10.84 -6.34 -5.73
CA ILE A 54 11.41 -5.74 -4.52
C ILE A 54 12.24 -4.53 -4.95
N PHE A 55 11.70 -3.33 -4.71
CA PHE A 55 12.38 -2.09 -5.06
C PHE A 55 12.03 -0.98 -4.07
N VAL A 56 13.01 -0.55 -3.27
CA VAL A 56 12.86 0.63 -2.40
C VAL A 56 12.96 1.88 -3.28
N ASN A 57 11.80 2.43 -3.64
CA ASN A 57 11.70 3.52 -4.60
C ASN A 57 12.07 4.88 -3.97
N PRO A 58 13.21 5.49 -4.29
CA PRO A 58 13.61 6.74 -3.65
C PRO A 58 12.67 7.91 -3.97
N ARG A 59 11.95 7.87 -5.09
CA ARG A 59 11.08 8.97 -5.53
C ARG A 59 9.78 9.12 -4.73
N GLN A 60 9.42 8.12 -3.93
CA GLN A 60 8.23 8.18 -3.08
C GLN A 60 8.53 8.58 -1.63
N PHE A 61 9.78 8.87 -1.30
CA PHE A 61 10.20 9.34 0.02
C PHE A 61 10.50 10.84 -0.01
N GLY A 62 9.95 11.57 0.96
CA GLY A 62 10.31 12.96 1.22
C GLY A 62 11.69 13.09 1.87
N ALA A 63 12.24 14.29 1.86
CA ALA A 63 13.59 14.58 2.39
C ALA A 63 13.79 14.19 3.86
N ASN A 64 12.71 14.11 4.66
CA ASN A 64 12.75 13.79 6.09
C ASN A 64 12.08 12.44 6.40
N GLU A 65 11.95 11.56 5.40
CA GLU A 65 11.37 10.24 5.57
C GLU A 65 12.44 9.14 5.71
N ASP A 66 11.99 7.94 6.01
CA ASP A 66 12.80 6.79 6.43
C ASP A 66 13.50 6.03 5.29
N LEU A 67 13.86 6.69 4.17
CA LEU A 67 14.49 6.03 3.01
C LEU A 67 15.77 5.27 3.37
N ASP A 68 16.66 5.91 4.13
CA ASP A 68 17.95 5.31 4.53
C ASP A 68 17.77 4.23 5.59
N ALA A 69 16.77 4.39 6.47
CA ALA A 69 16.43 3.46 7.54
C ALA A 69 15.52 2.32 7.06
N TYR A 70 14.95 2.41 5.83
CA TYR A 70 14.01 1.40 5.34
C TYR A 70 14.69 0.02 5.27
N PRO A 71 14.09 -1.03 5.88
CA PRO A 71 14.74 -2.33 6.00
C PRO A 71 15.06 -2.95 4.63
N ARG A 72 16.28 -3.45 4.48
CA ARG A 72 16.74 -4.15 3.27
C ARG A 72 17.27 -5.52 3.67
N GLN A 73 16.53 -6.57 3.38
CA GLN A 73 16.85 -7.95 3.76
C GLN A 73 16.57 -8.91 2.60
N LEU A 74 17.10 -8.59 1.42
CA LEU A 74 16.78 -9.28 0.16
C LEU A 74 16.91 -10.81 0.27
N ALA A 75 17.95 -11.33 0.94
CA ALA A 75 18.14 -12.78 1.07
C ALA A 75 17.01 -13.44 1.89
N GLY A 76 16.56 -12.79 2.98
CA GLY A 76 15.42 -13.26 3.76
C GLY A 76 14.12 -13.21 2.96
N ASP A 77 13.89 -12.09 2.26
CA ASP A 77 12.74 -11.92 1.40
C ASP A 77 12.69 -12.97 0.28
N GLN A 78 13.86 -13.28 -0.35
CA GLN A 78 13.96 -14.33 -1.37
C GLN A 78 13.54 -15.69 -0.82
N ALA A 79 14.01 -16.06 0.36
CA ALA A 79 13.67 -17.35 0.96
C ALA A 79 12.16 -17.47 1.23
N LEU A 80 11.52 -16.39 1.68
CA LEU A 80 10.06 -16.33 1.88
C LEU A 80 9.31 -16.50 0.54
N LEU A 81 9.74 -15.79 -0.50
CA LEU A 81 9.10 -15.86 -1.82
C LEU A 81 9.29 -17.23 -2.49
N GLU A 82 10.44 -17.88 -2.31
CA GLU A 82 10.68 -19.25 -2.78
C GLU A 82 9.76 -20.25 -2.09
N ALA A 83 9.59 -20.14 -0.78
CA ALA A 83 8.66 -20.97 -0.02
C ALA A 83 7.19 -20.79 -0.46
N GLU A 84 6.80 -19.58 -0.88
CA GLU A 84 5.47 -19.30 -1.43
C GLU A 84 5.32 -19.69 -2.92
N GLY A 85 6.37 -20.23 -3.56
CA GLY A 85 6.29 -20.70 -4.95
C GLY A 85 6.24 -19.57 -5.99
N VAL A 86 6.83 -18.42 -5.69
CA VAL A 86 6.96 -17.30 -6.65
C VAL A 86 7.81 -17.73 -7.85
N SER A 87 7.38 -17.40 -9.06
CA SER A 87 8.08 -17.79 -10.30
C SER A 87 9.24 -16.84 -10.62
N LEU A 88 9.08 -15.54 -10.38
CA LEU A 88 10.01 -14.50 -10.80
C LEU A 88 10.15 -13.42 -9.71
N LEU A 89 11.36 -13.09 -9.33
CA LEU A 89 11.67 -11.92 -8.52
C LEU A 89 12.37 -10.86 -9.38
N TRP A 90 11.76 -9.68 -9.48
CA TRP A 90 12.34 -8.47 -10.06
C TRP A 90 12.92 -7.59 -8.95
N ALA A 91 14.25 -7.53 -8.84
CA ALA A 91 14.95 -6.78 -7.80
C ALA A 91 15.97 -5.80 -8.43
N PRO A 92 15.50 -4.73 -9.12
CA PRO A 92 16.38 -3.78 -9.78
C PRO A 92 17.07 -2.84 -8.81
N GLU A 93 18.25 -2.36 -9.21
CA GLU A 93 18.87 -1.19 -8.58
C GLU A 93 18.21 0.12 -9.06
N ALA A 94 18.43 1.20 -8.29
CA ALA A 94 17.87 2.51 -8.61
C ALA A 94 18.34 3.03 -9.99
N ALA A 95 19.57 2.75 -10.40
CA ALA A 95 20.11 3.11 -11.71
C ALA A 95 19.44 2.36 -12.89
N GLU A 96 18.92 1.15 -12.65
CA GLU A 96 18.15 0.41 -13.64
C GLU A 96 16.73 0.96 -13.78
N MET A 97 16.13 1.34 -12.65
CA MET A 97 14.79 1.96 -12.66
C MET A 97 14.81 3.39 -13.17
N TYR A 98 15.83 4.17 -12.81
CA TYR A 98 15.98 5.58 -13.15
C TYR A 98 17.39 5.83 -13.67
N PRO A 99 17.67 5.52 -14.97
CA PRO A 99 18.98 5.73 -15.56
C PRO A 99 19.32 7.22 -15.63
N ALA A 100 20.60 7.52 -15.84
CA ALA A 100 21.06 8.91 -16.02
C ALA A 100 20.25 9.61 -17.12
N GLY A 101 19.81 10.84 -16.83
CA GLY A 101 18.94 11.61 -17.74
C GLY A 101 17.46 11.27 -17.66
N TYR A 102 17.01 10.40 -16.73
CA TYR A 102 15.60 10.14 -16.52
C TYR A 102 14.83 11.42 -16.14
N ALA A 103 13.78 11.77 -16.91
CA ALA A 103 13.07 13.04 -16.79
C ALA A 103 11.54 12.90 -16.79
N THR A 104 11.00 11.68 -16.83
CA THR A 104 9.55 11.45 -16.89
C THR A 104 8.94 11.35 -15.49
N ASN A 105 7.77 11.94 -15.31
CA ASN A 105 6.96 11.83 -14.11
C ASN A 105 5.51 11.51 -14.48
N VAL A 106 4.85 10.65 -13.69
CA VAL A 106 3.42 10.39 -13.79
C VAL A 106 2.77 10.99 -12.57
N SER A 107 1.89 11.96 -12.77
CA SER A 107 1.10 12.61 -11.72
C SER A 107 -0.37 12.30 -11.91
N VAL A 108 -1.04 11.98 -10.81
CA VAL A 108 -2.49 11.72 -10.77
C VAL A 108 -3.12 12.75 -9.84
N SER A 109 -4.12 13.47 -10.31
CA SER A 109 -4.85 14.48 -9.51
C SER A 109 -6.12 13.92 -8.89
N GLY A 110 -6.72 14.65 -7.95
CA GLY A 110 -7.97 14.28 -7.30
C GLY A 110 -7.76 13.22 -6.23
N VAL A 111 -7.75 11.94 -6.58
CA VAL A 111 -7.57 10.85 -5.60
C VAL A 111 -6.20 10.86 -4.89
N SER A 112 -5.22 11.58 -5.41
CA SER A 112 -3.94 11.82 -4.77
C SER A 112 -3.93 13.01 -3.80
N ASP A 113 -4.96 13.85 -3.85
CA ASP A 113 -5.05 15.03 -2.99
C ASP A 113 -5.53 14.65 -1.59
N GLY A 114 -5.24 15.45 -0.59
CA GLY A 114 -5.65 15.12 0.79
C GLY A 114 -4.92 13.91 1.39
N LEU A 115 -5.29 13.49 2.60
CA LEU A 115 -4.75 12.32 3.30
C LEU A 115 -3.21 12.24 3.22
N CYS A 116 -2.68 11.08 2.74
CA CYS A 116 -1.24 10.92 2.53
C CYS A 116 -0.68 11.88 1.48
N GLY A 117 -1.45 12.30 0.47
CA GLY A 117 -0.97 13.24 -0.55
C GLY A 117 -0.71 14.63 0.01
N ALA A 118 -1.57 15.13 0.89
CA ALA A 118 -1.36 16.41 1.58
C ALA A 118 -0.24 16.31 2.63
N ALA A 119 -0.18 15.19 3.38
CA ALA A 119 0.82 14.98 4.42
C ALA A 119 2.23 14.68 3.86
N ARG A 120 2.33 14.22 2.60
CA ARG A 120 3.57 13.77 1.95
C ARG A 120 3.64 14.28 0.50
N PRO A 121 3.91 15.57 0.28
CA PRO A 121 3.98 16.14 -1.06
C PRO A 121 4.92 15.37 -2.00
N GLY A 122 4.47 15.05 -3.22
CA GLY A 122 5.23 14.29 -4.22
C GLY A 122 5.24 12.77 -4.03
N HIS A 123 4.73 12.25 -2.92
CA HIS A 123 4.70 10.81 -2.64
C HIS A 123 3.99 10.02 -3.76
N PHE A 124 2.79 10.43 -4.12
CA PHE A 124 2.01 9.71 -5.12
C PHE A 124 2.52 9.87 -6.55
N ASP A 125 3.25 10.94 -6.86
CA ASP A 125 3.99 11.05 -8.12
C ASP A 125 5.09 9.98 -8.20
N GLY A 126 5.80 9.78 -7.09
CA GLY A 126 6.77 8.70 -6.97
C GLY A 126 6.15 7.32 -7.14
N VAL A 127 5.01 7.08 -6.48
CA VAL A 127 4.26 5.81 -6.56
C VAL A 127 3.70 5.58 -7.97
N ALA A 128 2.98 6.53 -8.54
CA ALA A 128 2.40 6.40 -9.87
C ALA A 128 3.49 6.15 -10.92
N THR A 129 4.61 6.88 -10.82
CA THR A 129 5.73 6.73 -11.75
C THR A 129 6.36 5.34 -11.66
N VAL A 130 6.67 4.85 -10.46
CA VAL A 130 7.30 3.53 -10.31
C VAL A 130 6.37 2.40 -10.72
N VAL A 131 5.10 2.47 -10.34
CA VAL A 131 4.13 1.42 -10.69
C VAL A 131 3.84 1.41 -12.19
N CYS A 132 3.72 2.58 -12.83
CA CYS A 132 3.62 2.68 -14.28
C CYS A 132 4.82 2.01 -14.98
N LYS A 133 6.05 2.24 -14.47
CA LYS A 133 7.25 1.57 -14.99
C LYS A 133 7.20 0.06 -14.78
N LEU A 134 6.82 -0.41 -13.59
CA LEU A 134 6.70 -1.84 -13.28
C LEU A 134 5.67 -2.51 -14.21
N PHE A 135 4.53 -1.88 -14.46
CA PHE A 135 3.53 -2.39 -15.38
C PHE A 135 4.06 -2.48 -16.82
N ASN A 136 4.78 -1.46 -17.30
CA ASN A 136 5.41 -1.50 -18.62
C ASN A 136 6.57 -2.49 -18.74
N GLN A 137 7.29 -2.77 -17.65
CA GLN A 137 8.41 -3.71 -17.62
C GLN A 137 7.95 -5.17 -17.59
N VAL A 138 6.95 -5.46 -16.73
CA VAL A 138 6.44 -6.84 -16.48
C VAL A 138 5.24 -7.15 -17.37
N GLN A 139 4.43 -6.17 -17.74
CA GLN A 139 3.19 -6.34 -18.50
C GLN A 139 2.30 -7.46 -17.92
N PRO A 140 1.98 -7.43 -16.63
CA PRO A 140 1.24 -8.50 -15.98
C PRO A 140 -0.21 -8.55 -16.47
N ASP A 141 -0.84 -9.71 -16.43
CA ASP A 141 -2.26 -9.84 -16.74
C ASP A 141 -3.13 -9.33 -15.61
N LEU A 142 -2.63 -9.40 -14.36
CA LEU A 142 -3.24 -8.79 -13.17
C LEU A 142 -2.17 -8.32 -12.18
N ALA A 143 -2.54 -7.37 -11.30
CA ALA A 143 -1.65 -6.87 -10.25
C ALA A 143 -2.40 -6.77 -8.92
N LEU A 144 -1.72 -7.10 -7.80
CA LEU A 144 -2.32 -7.11 -6.48
C LEU A 144 -1.65 -6.09 -5.56
N PHE A 145 -2.48 -5.38 -4.79
CA PHE A 145 -2.05 -4.38 -3.81
C PHE A 145 -2.83 -4.54 -2.50
N GLY A 146 -2.18 -4.27 -1.38
CA GLY A 146 -2.84 -4.31 -0.09
C GLY A 146 -3.78 -3.11 0.11
N GLU A 147 -5.00 -3.35 0.57
CA GLU A 147 -5.98 -2.30 0.91
C GLU A 147 -5.56 -1.44 2.10
N LYS A 148 -4.53 -1.82 2.82
CA LYS A 148 -3.94 -0.97 3.86
C LYS A 148 -3.53 0.39 3.29
N ASP A 149 -2.98 0.41 2.10
CA ASP A 149 -2.58 1.61 1.37
C ASP A 149 -3.68 1.99 0.35
N TRP A 150 -4.94 2.12 0.83
CA TRP A 150 -6.14 2.34 0.02
C TRP A 150 -6.01 3.51 -0.96
N GLN A 151 -5.50 4.65 -0.50
CA GLN A 151 -5.27 5.80 -1.38
C GLN A 151 -4.26 5.48 -2.48
N GLN A 152 -3.22 4.71 -2.19
CA GLN A 152 -2.28 4.22 -3.20
C GLN A 152 -2.99 3.36 -4.25
N LEU A 153 -3.84 2.42 -3.81
CA LEU A 153 -4.62 1.58 -4.73
C LEU A 153 -5.54 2.42 -5.62
N ALA A 154 -6.21 3.44 -5.06
CA ALA A 154 -7.05 4.38 -5.82
C ALA A 154 -6.23 5.16 -6.88
N VAL A 155 -5.05 5.65 -6.50
CA VAL A 155 -4.13 6.36 -7.42
C VAL A 155 -3.67 5.44 -8.56
N ILE A 156 -3.30 4.19 -8.25
CA ILE A 156 -2.84 3.22 -9.25
C ILE A 156 -3.96 2.85 -10.22
N ARG A 157 -5.17 2.60 -9.71
CA ARG A 157 -6.35 2.33 -10.56
C ARG A 157 -6.70 3.52 -11.44
N ARG A 158 -6.63 4.74 -10.90
CA ARG A 158 -6.86 5.97 -11.67
C ARG A 158 -5.82 6.13 -12.78
N MET A 159 -4.54 5.98 -12.46
CA MET A 159 -3.46 6.00 -13.44
C MET A 159 -3.68 4.96 -14.56
N ALA A 160 -3.99 3.73 -14.20
CA ALA A 160 -4.18 2.67 -15.19
C ALA A 160 -5.38 2.95 -16.12
N ARG A 161 -6.47 3.48 -15.58
CA ARG A 161 -7.65 3.88 -16.33
C ARG A 161 -7.36 5.04 -17.27
N ASP A 162 -6.77 6.12 -16.75
CA ASP A 162 -6.56 7.36 -17.50
C ASP A 162 -5.47 7.24 -18.58
N LEU A 163 -4.55 6.25 -18.43
CA LEU A 163 -3.53 5.91 -19.42
C LEU A 163 -3.94 4.77 -20.36
N ASP A 164 -5.20 4.32 -20.30
CA ASP A 164 -5.72 3.22 -21.12
C ASP A 164 -4.84 1.97 -21.08
N LEU A 165 -4.31 1.60 -19.90
CA LEU A 165 -3.42 0.46 -19.78
C LEU A 165 -4.15 -0.84 -20.15
N VAL A 166 -3.54 -1.62 -21.02
CA VAL A 166 -4.04 -2.93 -21.44
C VAL A 166 -3.53 -4.03 -20.50
N ARG A 167 -2.35 -3.83 -19.92
CA ARG A 167 -1.69 -4.78 -19.02
C ARG A 167 -0.97 -4.09 -17.86
N PRO A 168 -1.54 -4.25 -16.66
CA PRO A 168 -2.85 -4.81 -16.37
C PRO A 168 -3.96 -3.83 -16.77
N HIS A 169 -5.11 -4.35 -17.18
CA HIS A 169 -6.33 -3.55 -17.29
C HIS A 169 -6.75 -3.07 -15.88
N VAL A 170 -7.43 -1.94 -15.78
CA VAL A 170 -7.82 -1.37 -14.48
C VAL A 170 -8.62 -2.36 -13.62
N ASP A 171 -9.51 -3.16 -14.23
CA ASP A 171 -10.33 -4.14 -13.54
C ASP A 171 -9.53 -5.37 -13.06
N ALA A 172 -8.31 -5.54 -13.56
CA ALA A 172 -7.37 -6.57 -13.12
C ALA A 172 -6.36 -6.05 -12.07
N ILE A 173 -6.60 -4.86 -11.51
CA ILE A 173 -5.84 -4.32 -10.37
C ILE A 173 -6.65 -4.61 -9.10
N LEU A 174 -6.28 -5.68 -8.41
CA LEU A 174 -7.01 -6.21 -7.27
C LEU A 174 -6.53 -5.62 -5.95
N GLY A 175 -7.49 -5.28 -5.07
CA GLY A 175 -7.22 -4.98 -3.66
C GLY A 175 -7.31 -6.25 -2.83
N VAL A 176 -6.39 -6.43 -1.90
CA VAL A 176 -6.42 -7.55 -0.94
C VAL A 176 -6.64 -6.99 0.46
N PRO A 177 -7.59 -7.52 1.23
CA PRO A 177 -7.94 -7.02 2.56
C PRO A 177 -6.74 -6.88 3.49
N ILE A 178 -6.85 -5.93 4.43
CA ILE A 178 -5.79 -5.66 5.41
C ILE A 178 -5.56 -6.88 6.29
N VAL A 179 -4.34 -7.40 6.26
CA VAL A 179 -3.90 -8.41 7.23
C VAL A 179 -3.53 -7.72 8.53
N ARG A 180 -4.09 -8.22 9.64
CA ARG A 180 -3.91 -7.64 10.97
C ARG A 180 -3.19 -8.61 11.90
N GLU A 181 -2.46 -8.07 12.85
CA GLU A 181 -1.92 -8.82 13.97
C GLU A 181 -3.05 -9.21 14.95
N ALA A 182 -2.77 -10.13 15.88
CA ALA A 182 -3.78 -10.65 16.80
C ALA A 182 -4.50 -9.58 17.64
N ASP A 183 -3.86 -8.44 17.88
CA ASP A 183 -4.43 -7.29 18.60
C ASP A 183 -5.14 -6.27 17.70
N GLY A 184 -5.28 -6.59 16.41
CA GLY A 184 -5.98 -5.78 15.42
C GLY A 184 -5.10 -4.78 14.67
N LEU A 185 -3.82 -4.58 15.07
CA LEU A 185 -2.91 -3.65 14.38
C LEU A 185 -2.67 -4.10 12.94
N ALA A 186 -2.81 -3.20 11.98
CA ALA A 186 -2.49 -3.48 10.59
C ALA A 186 -1.01 -3.85 10.43
N MET A 187 -0.72 -4.95 9.74
CA MET A 187 0.66 -5.36 9.48
C MET A 187 1.39 -4.33 8.60
N SER A 188 2.61 -4.00 9.01
CA SER A 188 3.47 -3.05 8.32
C SER A 188 4.94 -3.36 8.61
N SER A 189 5.81 -3.21 7.59
CA SER A 189 7.27 -3.28 7.80
C SER A 189 7.75 -2.23 8.83
N ARG A 190 7.03 -1.13 8.98
CA ARG A 190 7.33 -0.09 9.98
C ARG A 190 7.00 -0.50 11.41
N ASN A 191 6.22 -1.56 11.63
CA ASN A 191 5.98 -2.08 12.98
C ASN A 191 7.29 -2.56 13.64
N ALA A 192 8.29 -2.95 12.85
CA ALA A 192 9.62 -3.32 13.32
C ALA A 192 10.42 -2.17 13.96
N TYR A 193 10.04 -0.92 13.72
CA TYR A 193 10.69 0.25 14.33
C TYR A 193 10.20 0.53 15.76
N LEU A 194 9.06 -0.06 16.14
CA LEU A 194 8.42 0.22 17.43
C LEU A 194 9.18 -0.46 18.57
N SER A 195 9.47 0.27 19.63
CA SER A 195 9.88 -0.34 20.89
C SER A 195 8.74 -1.23 21.45
N PRO A 196 9.00 -2.17 22.36
CA PRO A 196 7.95 -3.01 22.93
C PRO A 196 6.79 -2.20 23.54
N ALA A 197 7.08 -1.07 24.19
CA ALA A 197 6.07 -0.18 24.76
C ALA A 197 5.24 0.52 23.65
N GLN A 198 5.89 1.00 22.61
CA GLN A 198 5.22 1.62 21.44
C GLN A 198 4.38 0.59 20.70
N ARG A 199 4.89 -0.65 20.52
CA ARG A 199 4.13 -1.72 19.86
C ARG A 199 2.86 -2.06 20.63
N ALA A 200 2.91 -2.14 21.96
CA ALA A 200 1.74 -2.35 22.79
C ALA A 200 0.72 -1.20 22.68
N ALA A 201 1.22 0.05 22.70
CA ALA A 201 0.40 1.26 22.56
C ALA A 201 -0.24 1.37 21.17
N ALA A 202 0.44 0.92 20.09
CA ALA A 202 -0.04 0.98 18.71
C ALA A 202 -1.38 0.27 18.49
N ALA A 203 -1.68 -0.76 19.28
CA ALA A 203 -2.97 -1.46 19.25
C ALA A 203 -4.17 -0.58 19.67
N SER A 204 -3.94 0.60 20.25
CA SER A 204 -5.01 1.56 20.53
C SER A 204 -5.61 2.15 19.24
N LEU A 205 -4.84 2.25 18.16
CA LEU A 205 -5.29 2.82 16.89
C LEU A 205 -6.49 2.06 16.30
N PRO A 206 -6.39 0.75 15.98
CA PRO A 206 -7.54 0.04 15.41
C PRO A 206 -8.72 -0.03 16.39
N ARG A 207 -8.49 -0.10 17.70
CA ARG A 207 -9.57 -0.11 18.71
C ARG A 207 -10.33 1.21 18.73
N ALA A 208 -9.63 2.32 18.73
CA ALA A 208 -10.25 3.65 18.68
C ALA A 208 -11.04 3.86 17.38
N MET A 209 -10.51 3.40 16.24
CA MET A 209 -11.21 3.46 14.95
C MET A 209 -12.51 2.64 14.99
N GLN A 210 -12.48 1.41 15.51
CA GLN A 210 -13.67 0.56 15.65
C GLN A 210 -14.72 1.21 16.55
N ALA A 211 -14.30 1.79 17.69
CA ALA A 211 -15.21 2.50 18.59
C ALA A 211 -15.86 3.72 17.93
N ALA A 212 -15.09 4.49 17.15
CA ALA A 212 -15.63 5.62 16.41
C ALA A 212 -16.63 5.19 15.33
N ILE A 213 -16.33 4.13 14.59
CA ILE A 213 -17.24 3.56 13.58
C ILE A 213 -18.54 3.08 14.23
N ALA A 214 -18.46 2.31 15.32
CA ALA A 214 -19.63 1.85 16.05
C ALA A 214 -20.53 3.02 16.49
N ALA A 215 -19.93 4.09 17.04
CA ALA A 215 -20.67 5.27 17.46
C ALA A 215 -21.34 6.02 16.31
N MET A 216 -20.69 6.09 15.13
CA MET A 216 -21.29 6.67 13.91
C MET A 216 -22.49 5.84 13.44
N LEU A 217 -22.38 4.51 13.47
CA LEU A 217 -23.46 3.60 13.09
C LEU A 217 -24.63 3.65 14.08
N ASP A 218 -24.37 3.99 15.35
CA ASP A 218 -25.39 4.27 16.38
C ASP A 218 -26.00 5.69 16.23
N GLY A 219 -25.65 6.44 15.17
CA GLY A 219 -26.23 7.73 14.85
C GLY A 219 -25.58 8.93 15.55
N GLN A 220 -24.41 8.76 16.16
CA GLN A 220 -23.67 9.91 16.70
C GLN A 220 -23.05 10.74 15.56
N PRO A 221 -23.00 12.09 15.71
CA PRO A 221 -22.39 12.96 14.68
C PRO A 221 -20.95 12.55 14.35
N ALA A 222 -20.66 12.40 13.07
CA ALA A 222 -19.34 11.96 12.61
C ALA A 222 -18.21 12.90 13.09
N THR A 223 -18.45 14.20 13.14
CA THR A 223 -17.50 15.21 13.66
C THR A 223 -17.10 14.93 15.11
N ASP A 224 -18.07 14.57 15.96
CA ASP A 224 -17.84 14.30 17.38
C ASP A 224 -17.09 12.96 17.56
N CYS A 225 -17.45 11.96 16.75
CA CYS A 225 -16.78 10.67 16.73
C CYS A 225 -15.31 10.81 16.29
N ILE A 226 -15.00 11.62 15.27
CA ILE A 226 -13.62 11.88 14.81
C ILE A 226 -12.83 12.67 15.85
N ALA A 227 -13.42 13.66 16.49
CA ALA A 227 -12.77 14.41 17.55
C ALA A 227 -12.40 13.50 18.74
N ARG A 228 -13.32 12.63 19.16
CA ARG A 228 -13.08 11.62 20.22
C ARG A 228 -12.00 10.63 19.80
N LEU A 229 -12.08 10.06 18.58
CA LEU A 229 -11.08 9.18 18.01
C LEU A 229 -9.68 9.77 18.11
N THR A 230 -9.51 11.03 17.70
CA THR A 230 -8.23 11.74 17.78
C THR A 230 -7.72 11.82 19.23
N GLY A 231 -8.59 12.14 20.17
CA GLY A 231 -8.26 12.17 21.61
C GLY A 231 -7.85 10.79 22.16
N GLU A 232 -8.56 9.75 21.78
CA GLU A 232 -8.28 8.36 22.18
C GLU A 232 -6.94 7.85 21.62
N ILE A 233 -6.61 8.18 20.37
CA ILE A 233 -5.32 7.84 19.76
C ILE A 233 -4.18 8.52 20.54
N ILE A 234 -4.28 9.81 20.83
CA ILE A 234 -3.25 10.54 21.62
C ILE A 234 -3.14 9.96 23.03
N SER A 235 -4.26 9.72 23.71
CA SER A 235 -4.28 9.13 25.05
C SER A 235 -3.73 7.69 25.06
N GLY A 236 -3.83 6.98 23.92
CA GLY A 236 -3.30 5.66 23.70
C GLY A 236 -1.79 5.59 23.50
N GLY A 237 -1.09 6.73 23.49
CA GLY A 237 0.37 6.83 23.41
C GLY A 237 0.94 7.31 22.09
N PHE A 238 0.09 7.75 21.15
CA PHE A 238 0.55 8.41 19.93
C PHE A 238 0.92 9.86 20.20
N SER A 239 1.94 10.36 19.52
CA SER A 239 2.45 11.73 19.67
C SER A 239 1.67 12.75 18.84
N SER A 240 1.09 12.33 17.71
CA SER A 240 0.27 13.18 16.84
C SER A 240 -0.63 12.35 15.93
N VAL A 241 -1.70 12.99 15.43
CA VAL A 241 -2.54 12.48 14.36
C VAL A 241 -2.38 13.41 13.16
N ASP A 242 -1.86 12.88 12.05
CA ASP A 242 -1.69 13.68 10.81
C ASP A 242 -3.05 13.95 10.17
N TYR A 243 -3.93 12.93 10.17
CA TYR A 243 -5.33 13.04 9.77
C TYR A 243 -6.18 11.90 10.38
N ALA A 244 -7.45 12.18 10.59
CA ALA A 244 -8.52 11.23 10.85
C ALA A 244 -9.75 11.72 10.08
N GLU A 245 -10.11 11.05 8.97
CA GLU A 245 -11.08 11.58 8.01
C GLU A 245 -11.97 10.49 7.42
N LEU A 246 -13.25 10.86 7.20
CA LEU A 246 -14.17 10.06 6.41
C LEU A 246 -14.11 10.47 4.94
N ARG A 247 -13.93 9.49 4.08
CA ARG A 247 -13.88 9.68 2.63
C ARG A 247 -14.77 8.66 1.92
N ASP A 248 -15.30 9.06 0.78
CA ASP A 248 -15.88 8.13 -0.18
C ASP A 248 -14.81 7.12 -0.63
N PRO A 249 -15.09 5.81 -0.65
CA PRO A 249 -14.06 4.80 -0.92
C PRO A 249 -13.48 4.86 -2.34
N ASP A 250 -14.23 5.36 -3.32
CA ASP A 250 -13.81 5.36 -4.73
C ASP A 250 -13.18 6.69 -5.14
N SER A 251 -13.84 7.81 -4.82
CA SER A 251 -13.42 9.15 -5.23
C SER A 251 -12.48 9.82 -4.24
N LEU A 252 -12.43 9.33 -2.99
CA LEU A 252 -11.71 9.93 -1.85
C LEU A 252 -12.14 11.36 -1.51
N VAL A 253 -13.31 11.77 -1.98
CA VAL A 253 -13.93 13.04 -1.58
C VAL A 253 -14.36 12.97 -0.11
N PRO A 254 -14.23 14.06 0.69
CA PRO A 254 -14.68 14.07 2.07
C PRO A 254 -16.17 13.73 2.22
N VAL A 255 -16.50 12.87 3.20
CA VAL A 255 -17.85 12.50 3.59
C VAL A 255 -18.14 13.10 4.96
N THR A 256 -19.28 13.79 5.09
CA THR A 256 -19.73 14.37 6.35
C THR A 256 -20.81 13.53 7.04
N ASP A 257 -21.57 12.76 6.27
CA ASP A 257 -22.64 11.89 6.77
C ASP A 257 -22.50 10.48 6.20
N PRO A 258 -21.91 9.54 6.95
CA PRO A 258 -21.72 8.17 6.52
C PRO A 258 -23.02 7.35 6.47
N ALA A 259 -24.14 7.87 6.97
CA ALA A 259 -25.43 7.21 6.85
C ALA A 259 -26.08 7.42 5.49
N SER A 260 -25.71 8.51 4.78
CA SER A 260 -26.30 8.87 3.49
C SER A 260 -25.55 8.31 2.27
N GLN A 261 -24.30 7.89 2.44
CA GLN A 261 -23.45 7.41 1.35
C GLN A 261 -22.33 6.49 1.85
N PRO A 262 -21.75 5.65 0.99
CA PRO A 262 -20.59 4.84 1.37
C PRO A 262 -19.46 5.68 1.94
N ALA A 263 -18.86 5.22 3.02
CA ALA A 263 -17.76 5.90 3.68
C ALA A 263 -16.69 4.93 4.18
N ARG A 264 -15.45 5.41 4.19
CA ARG A 264 -14.30 4.73 4.80
C ARG A 264 -13.59 5.71 5.73
N LEU A 265 -13.25 5.25 6.92
CA LEU A 265 -12.47 6.02 7.89
C LEU A 265 -10.99 5.79 7.62
N PHE A 266 -10.25 6.88 7.43
CA PHE A 266 -8.80 6.88 7.21
C PHE A 266 -8.10 7.56 8.38
N VAL A 267 -7.04 6.95 8.88
CA VAL A 267 -6.23 7.53 9.95
C VAL A 267 -4.74 7.40 9.62
N ALA A 268 -4.00 8.47 9.87
CA ALA A 268 -2.54 8.44 9.97
C ALA A 268 -2.11 9.10 11.27
N ALA A 269 -1.31 8.39 12.04
CA ALA A 269 -0.85 8.87 13.35
C ALA A 269 0.63 8.48 13.58
N ARG A 270 1.31 9.23 14.45
CA ARG A 270 2.71 9.00 14.77
C ARG A 270 2.86 8.50 16.21
N ILE A 271 3.69 7.47 16.36
CA ILE A 271 4.11 6.98 17.65
C ILE A 271 5.65 7.03 17.70
N GLY A 272 6.19 7.93 18.54
CA GLY A 272 7.58 8.33 18.41
C GLY A 272 7.85 8.94 17.03
N THR A 273 8.83 8.39 16.31
CA THR A 273 9.17 8.80 14.94
C THR A 273 8.42 7.99 13.87
N THR A 274 7.76 6.89 14.27
CA THR A 274 7.11 5.98 13.34
C THR A 274 5.71 6.47 12.97
N ARG A 275 5.45 6.61 11.66
CA ARG A 275 4.13 6.92 11.11
C ARG A 275 3.40 5.64 10.78
N LEU A 276 2.24 5.45 11.38
CA LEU A 276 1.32 4.33 11.09
C LEU A 276 0.08 4.85 10.36
N ILE A 277 -0.42 4.04 9.45
CA ILE A 277 -1.69 4.30 8.76
C ILE A 277 -2.61 3.11 8.90
N ASP A 278 -3.90 3.38 8.94
CA ASP A 278 -4.96 2.38 8.89
C ASP A 278 -6.20 2.95 8.20
N ASN A 279 -7.06 2.07 7.72
CA ASN A 279 -8.36 2.46 7.21
C ASN A 279 -9.39 1.33 7.43
N MET A 280 -10.66 1.70 7.60
CA MET A 280 -11.76 0.76 7.83
C MET A 280 -13.02 1.25 7.12
N PRO A 281 -13.84 0.36 6.53
CA PRO A 281 -15.15 0.75 6.02
C PRO A 281 -16.06 1.18 7.16
N VAL A 282 -16.93 2.16 6.91
CA VAL A 282 -18.02 2.54 7.83
C VAL A 282 -19.28 1.85 7.33
N SER A 283 -19.45 0.60 7.71
CA SER A 283 -20.62 -0.23 7.41
C SER A 283 -20.92 -1.14 8.60
N ALA A 284 -22.20 -1.44 8.79
CA ALA A 284 -22.56 -2.59 9.63
C ALA A 284 -21.94 -3.84 8.99
N GLY A 285 -21.14 -4.57 9.75
CA GLY A 285 -20.45 -5.79 9.32
C GLY A 285 -21.42 -6.92 8.96
#